data_447c7573430064c79644da7ba6301452
#
_entry.id   447c7573430064c79644da7ba6301452
#
_cell.length_a   1.000
_cell.length_b   1.000
_cell.length_c   1.000
_cell.angle_alpha   90.00
_cell.angle_beta   90.00
_cell.angle_gamma   90.00
#
_symmetry.space_group_name_H-M   'P 1'
#
loop_
_entity.id
_entity.type
_entity.pdbx_description
1 polymer ?
#
loop_
_entity_poly.entity_id
_entity_poly.type
_entity_poly.pdbx_seq_one_letter_code
_entity_poly.pdbx_strand_id
1 'polypeptide(L)'
;GESTVFFFFYGRLTIQHADGQIENQACSDPFQYIRDFQAQFKVPTQADLPQLPSFTGGLVGYFGYDAVRYIEPRLNNIPALDPVGLPDIWMMLSKTVIVFDNLKDTLFLIVHADPQDQDAYTKAQTQLDQLEALLAQPVILQAKPHTPPKFESLTGKEKFLDSIETVKDYIRAGDVMQVVPGHRMVSDFDGEALQVYRALRHLNPSPYLFLVQGQTLHDQKPFHIVGSSPEILSRLENGIATVRPLAGTRPRGKTKEEDLALEKDLLS
;
A
#
# COMPACT_ATOMS: atom_id res chain seq x y z
N GLY A 1 -3.39 -17.79 -4.17
CA GLY A 1 -2.23 -18.16 -4.97
C GLY A 1 -0.98 -17.87 -4.18
N GLU A 2 -0.07 -18.80 -4.15
CA GLU A 2 1.18 -18.71 -3.42
C GLU A 2 2.11 -17.74 -4.16
N SER A 3 2.41 -16.62 -3.52
CA SER A 3 3.33 -15.60 -4.04
C SER A 3 4.61 -15.61 -3.23
N THR A 4 5.75 -15.31 -3.87
CA THR A 4 6.99 -15.05 -3.14
C THR A 4 6.85 -13.76 -2.35
N VAL A 5 7.17 -13.80 -1.06
CA VAL A 5 7.04 -12.67 -0.13
C VAL A 5 8.38 -12.35 0.51
N PHE A 6 8.68 -11.08 0.60
CA PHE A 6 9.92 -10.54 1.16
C PHE A 6 9.60 -9.76 2.44
N PHE A 7 10.28 -10.11 3.51
CA PHE A 7 10.16 -9.49 4.83
C PHE A 7 11.50 -8.88 5.23
N PHE A 8 11.55 -7.58 5.41
CA PHE A 8 12.74 -6.88 5.87
C PHE A 8 12.54 -6.41 7.31
N PHE A 9 13.44 -6.85 8.19
CA PHE A 9 13.45 -6.49 9.60
C PHE A 9 14.87 -6.18 10.04
N TYR A 10 15.14 -5.02 10.55
CA TYR A 10 16.37 -4.67 11.25
C TYR A 10 17.67 -5.20 10.61
N GLY A 11 17.82 -5.00 9.30
CA GLY A 11 18.99 -5.47 8.56
C GLY A 11 19.00 -6.94 8.19
N ARG A 12 17.87 -7.61 8.28
CA ARG A 12 17.64 -8.99 7.82
C ARG A 12 16.58 -9.05 6.77
N LEU A 13 16.75 -9.95 5.82
CA LEU A 13 15.76 -10.32 4.81
C LEU A 13 15.36 -11.77 5.02
N THR A 14 14.07 -12.01 5.07
CA THR A 14 13.47 -13.34 4.92
C THR A 14 12.67 -13.38 3.65
N ILE A 15 12.87 -14.40 2.84
CA ILE A 15 12.13 -14.67 1.61
C ILE A 15 11.31 -15.93 1.86
N GLN A 16 10.01 -15.82 1.72
CA GLN A 16 9.11 -16.96 1.69
C GLN A 16 8.71 -17.22 0.25
N HIS A 17 9.17 -18.33 -0.31
CA HIS A 17 8.84 -18.74 -1.67
C HIS A 17 7.42 -19.29 -1.78
N ALA A 18 6.89 -19.28 -3.00
CA ALA A 18 5.56 -19.81 -3.30
C ALA A 18 5.36 -21.30 -2.96
N ASP A 19 6.44 -22.07 -2.93
CA ASP A 19 6.46 -23.49 -2.54
C ASP A 19 6.57 -23.71 -1.02
N GLY A 20 6.62 -22.62 -0.24
CA GLY A 20 6.76 -22.64 1.22
C GLY A 20 8.19 -22.68 1.73
N GLN A 21 9.21 -22.74 0.87
CA GLN A 21 10.60 -22.62 1.29
C GLN A 21 10.88 -21.25 1.88
N ILE A 22 11.74 -21.20 2.91
CA ILE A 22 12.11 -19.96 3.61
C ILE A 22 13.62 -19.79 3.54
N GLU A 23 14.05 -18.65 3.02
CA GLU A 23 15.44 -18.22 3.00
C GLU A 23 15.66 -17.03 3.95
N ASN A 24 16.79 -17.04 4.65
CA ASN A 24 17.17 -15.95 5.53
C ASN A 24 18.58 -15.48 5.21
N GLN A 25 18.74 -14.15 5.09
CA GLN A 25 20.05 -13.55 4.85
C GLN A 25 20.19 -12.18 5.50
N ALA A 26 21.44 -11.74 5.72
CA ALA A 26 21.70 -10.36 6.11
C ALA A 26 21.40 -9.42 4.94
N CYS A 27 20.76 -8.29 5.21
CA CYS A 27 20.43 -7.28 4.21
C CYS A 27 20.51 -5.89 4.83
N SER A 28 21.64 -5.23 4.70
CA SER A 28 21.84 -3.87 5.21
C SER A 28 21.24 -2.78 4.32
N ASP A 29 21.04 -3.06 3.04
CA ASP A 29 20.41 -2.16 2.07
C ASP A 29 19.25 -2.85 1.35
N PRO A 30 18.03 -2.81 1.92
CA PRO A 30 16.86 -3.41 1.30
C PRO A 30 16.47 -2.73 -0.01
N PHE A 31 16.78 -1.45 -0.19
CA PHE A 31 16.46 -0.72 -1.42
C PHE A 31 17.33 -1.19 -2.58
N GLN A 32 18.63 -1.41 -2.33
CA GLN A 32 19.50 -1.99 -3.35
C GLN A 32 19.09 -3.41 -3.68
N TYR A 33 18.77 -4.23 -2.66
CA TYR A 33 18.29 -5.58 -2.89
C TYR A 33 17.05 -5.61 -3.79
N ILE A 34 16.05 -4.76 -3.51
CA ILE A 34 14.83 -4.67 -4.31
C ILE A 34 15.14 -4.26 -5.76
N ARG A 35 16.04 -3.29 -5.98
CA ARG A 35 16.48 -2.89 -7.33
C ARG A 35 17.13 -4.04 -8.09
N ASP A 36 18.06 -4.75 -7.43
CA ASP A 36 18.80 -5.86 -8.04
C ASP A 36 17.86 -7.04 -8.34
N PHE A 37 16.89 -7.29 -7.47
CA PHE A 37 15.86 -8.28 -7.68
C PHE A 37 14.98 -7.92 -8.90
N GLN A 38 14.51 -6.68 -8.98
CA GLN A 38 13.69 -6.23 -10.10
C GLN A 38 14.46 -6.27 -11.43
N ALA A 39 15.76 -5.98 -11.42
CA ALA A 39 16.60 -5.99 -12.62
C ALA A 39 16.75 -7.37 -13.27
N GLN A 40 16.41 -8.45 -12.56
CA GLN A 40 16.43 -9.82 -13.11
C GLN A 40 15.28 -10.08 -14.08
N PHE A 41 14.23 -9.26 -14.04
CA PHE A 41 13.03 -9.46 -14.86
C PHE A 41 13.04 -8.54 -16.08
N LYS A 42 12.76 -9.13 -17.24
CA LYS A 42 12.46 -8.40 -18.47
C LYS A 42 11.01 -8.65 -18.83
N VAL A 43 10.20 -7.62 -18.67
CA VAL A 43 8.77 -7.67 -19.01
C VAL A 43 8.50 -6.74 -20.19
N PRO A 44 7.52 -7.05 -21.06
CA PRO A 44 7.08 -6.13 -22.09
C PRO A 44 6.66 -4.79 -21.48
N THR A 45 7.04 -3.72 -22.14
CA THR A 45 6.63 -2.37 -21.74
C THR A 45 5.27 -2.02 -22.32
N GLN A 46 4.66 -0.93 -21.84
CA GLN A 46 3.42 -0.42 -22.43
C GLN A 46 3.61 0.02 -23.90
N ALA A 47 4.85 0.36 -24.31
CA ALA A 47 5.16 0.64 -25.71
C ALA A 47 5.09 -0.63 -26.58
N ASP A 48 5.45 -1.80 -26.02
CA ASP A 48 5.37 -3.07 -26.72
C ASP A 48 3.93 -3.60 -26.78
N LEU A 49 3.15 -3.34 -25.72
CA LEU A 49 1.77 -3.83 -25.53
C LEU A 49 0.83 -2.68 -25.10
N PRO A 50 0.52 -1.73 -25.99
CA PRO A 50 -0.19 -0.50 -25.63
C PRO A 50 -1.65 -0.72 -25.17
N GLN A 51 -2.21 -1.90 -25.42
CA GLN A 51 -3.55 -2.28 -24.97
C GLN A 51 -3.60 -2.67 -23.48
N LEU A 52 -2.45 -3.01 -22.87
CA LEU A 52 -2.39 -3.40 -21.47
C LEU A 52 -2.45 -2.19 -20.53
N PRO A 53 -2.95 -2.38 -19.30
CA PRO A 53 -2.86 -1.34 -18.26
C PRO A 53 -1.41 -1.04 -17.89
N SER A 54 -1.16 0.11 -17.27
CA SER A 54 0.18 0.55 -16.83
C SER A 54 0.81 -0.38 -15.78
N PHE A 55 0.00 -1.05 -14.97
CA PHE A 55 0.46 -2.03 -14.01
C PHE A 55 0.01 -3.43 -14.41
N THR A 56 0.96 -4.30 -14.71
CA THR A 56 0.71 -5.69 -15.13
C THR A 56 1.21 -6.71 -14.12
N GLY A 57 1.96 -6.31 -13.10
CA GLY A 57 2.57 -7.16 -12.10
C GLY A 57 3.87 -6.55 -11.56
N GLY A 58 4.51 -7.25 -10.63
CA GLY A 58 5.74 -6.82 -9.99
C GLY A 58 5.66 -6.87 -8.47
N LEU A 59 6.47 -6.10 -7.78
CA LEU A 59 6.47 -6.04 -6.33
C LEU A 59 5.38 -5.09 -5.83
N VAL A 60 4.52 -5.61 -4.97
CA VAL A 60 3.43 -4.87 -4.31
C VAL A 60 3.55 -5.05 -2.81
N GLY A 61 3.44 -3.97 -2.04
CA GLY A 61 3.56 -4.06 -0.60
C GLY A 61 3.64 -2.69 0.05
N TYR A 62 4.41 -2.59 1.13
CA TYR A 62 4.60 -1.33 1.82
C TYR A 62 6.04 -1.13 2.29
N PHE A 63 6.43 0.13 2.37
CA PHE A 63 7.56 0.63 3.13
C PHE A 63 6.99 1.29 4.39
N GLY A 64 7.30 0.73 5.57
CA GLY A 64 6.91 1.32 6.83
C GLY A 64 7.67 2.62 7.10
N TYR A 65 7.21 3.41 8.06
CA TYR A 65 7.88 4.65 8.45
C TYR A 65 9.35 4.40 8.87
N ASP A 66 9.60 3.29 9.54
CA ASP A 66 10.91 2.90 10.03
C ASP A 66 11.91 2.49 8.92
N ALA A 67 11.44 2.32 7.67
CA ALA A 67 12.31 2.12 6.51
C ALA A 67 13.29 3.30 6.30
N VAL A 68 12.99 4.49 6.83
CA VAL A 68 13.91 5.64 6.84
C VAL A 68 15.25 5.33 7.52
N ARG A 69 15.31 4.38 8.45
CA ARG A 69 16.52 3.98 9.16
C ARG A 69 17.59 3.38 8.25
N TYR A 70 17.17 2.77 7.15
CA TYR A 70 18.08 2.24 6.13
C TYR A 70 18.69 3.34 5.25
N ILE A 71 18.11 4.55 5.26
CA ILE A 71 18.56 5.69 4.46
C ILE A 71 19.31 6.69 5.34
N GLU A 72 18.82 6.94 6.56
CA GLU A 72 19.34 7.96 7.47
C GLU A 72 19.89 7.33 8.74
N PRO A 73 21.23 7.09 8.82
CA PRO A 73 21.86 6.41 9.96
C PRO A 73 21.64 7.11 11.32
N ARG A 74 21.41 8.44 11.31
CA ARG A 74 21.12 9.20 12.55
C ARG A 74 19.82 8.78 13.22
N LEU A 75 18.91 8.16 12.48
CA LEU A 75 17.62 7.68 12.97
C LEU A 75 17.65 6.20 13.38
N ASN A 76 18.82 5.57 13.41
CA ASN A 76 18.96 4.14 13.71
C ASN A 76 18.82 3.81 15.22
N ASN A 77 17.92 4.50 15.92
CA ASN A 77 17.50 4.16 17.28
C ASN A 77 16.26 3.26 17.19
N ILE A 78 16.50 1.95 17.26
CA ILE A 78 15.43 0.96 17.26
C ILE A 78 14.69 1.02 18.60
N PRO A 79 13.37 1.22 18.64
CA PRO A 79 12.62 1.19 19.88
C PRO A 79 12.77 -0.17 20.57
N ALA A 80 12.92 -0.16 21.90
CA ALA A 80 13.02 -1.39 22.68
C ALA A 80 11.74 -2.24 22.64
N LEU A 81 10.62 -1.64 22.26
CA LEU A 81 9.31 -2.28 22.15
C LEU A 81 8.67 -1.94 20.80
N ASP A 82 8.39 -2.96 20.02
CA ASP A 82 7.55 -2.89 18.84
C ASP A 82 6.22 -3.62 19.13
N PRO A 83 5.16 -2.90 19.48
CA PRO A 83 3.88 -3.52 19.86
C PRO A 83 3.09 -4.06 18.67
N VAL A 84 3.51 -3.76 17.43
CA VAL A 84 2.82 -4.22 16.21
C VAL A 84 3.50 -5.43 15.61
N GLY A 85 4.83 -5.50 15.65
CA GLY A 85 5.62 -6.64 15.18
C GLY A 85 5.54 -6.89 13.68
N LEU A 86 5.27 -5.86 12.89
CA LEU A 86 5.26 -5.97 11.43
C LEU A 86 6.64 -5.61 10.85
N PRO A 87 7.00 -6.14 9.65
CA PRO A 87 8.26 -5.81 9.00
C PRO A 87 8.38 -4.32 8.66
N ASP A 88 9.61 -3.81 8.64
CA ASP A 88 9.91 -2.46 8.15
C ASP A 88 9.51 -2.29 6.69
N ILE A 89 9.73 -3.35 5.89
CA ILE A 89 9.31 -3.44 4.49
C ILE A 89 8.73 -4.84 4.25
N TRP A 90 7.57 -4.88 3.64
CA TRP A 90 6.91 -6.11 3.23
C TRP A 90 6.51 -6.01 1.76
N MET A 91 6.99 -6.95 0.93
CA MET A 91 6.74 -6.97 -0.50
C MET A 91 6.29 -8.36 -0.95
N MET A 92 5.31 -8.40 -1.82
CA MET A 92 4.83 -9.61 -2.49
C MET A 92 5.13 -9.50 -3.98
N LEU A 93 5.69 -10.56 -4.57
CA LEU A 93 5.84 -10.65 -6.02
C LEU A 93 4.51 -11.07 -6.65
N SER A 94 3.83 -10.11 -7.26
CA SER A 94 2.55 -10.32 -7.93
C SER A 94 2.78 -10.72 -9.39
N LYS A 95 2.66 -12.02 -9.69
CA LYS A 95 2.74 -12.58 -11.05
C LYS A 95 1.36 -12.68 -11.72
N THR A 96 0.30 -12.51 -10.95
CA THR A 96 -1.09 -12.57 -11.42
C THR A 96 -1.79 -11.31 -10.99
N VAL A 97 -2.40 -10.62 -11.94
CA VAL A 97 -3.10 -9.35 -11.70
C VAL A 97 -4.46 -9.35 -12.39
N ILE A 98 -5.47 -8.87 -11.68
CA ILE A 98 -6.80 -8.60 -12.24
C ILE A 98 -6.99 -7.09 -12.22
N VAL A 99 -7.24 -6.49 -13.37
CA VAL A 99 -7.42 -5.04 -13.52
C VAL A 99 -8.82 -4.74 -14.02
N PHE A 100 -9.55 -3.94 -13.27
CA PHE A 100 -10.84 -3.38 -13.66
C PHE A 100 -10.62 -1.98 -14.23
N ASP A 101 -10.72 -1.81 -15.54
CA ASP A 101 -10.72 -0.50 -16.20
C ASP A 101 -12.16 0.02 -16.25
N ASN A 102 -12.52 0.80 -15.23
CA ASN A 102 -13.86 1.37 -15.10
C ASN A 102 -14.17 2.43 -16.17
N LEU A 103 -13.18 2.97 -16.85
CA LEU A 103 -13.37 3.95 -17.91
C LEU A 103 -13.76 3.27 -19.23
N LYS A 104 -13.13 2.12 -19.51
CA LYS A 104 -13.36 1.33 -20.73
C LYS A 104 -14.35 0.18 -20.52
N ASP A 105 -14.80 -0.02 -19.30
CA ASP A 105 -15.66 -1.14 -18.90
C ASP A 105 -15.04 -2.50 -19.28
N THR A 106 -13.74 -2.62 -19.06
CA THR A 106 -12.93 -3.77 -19.49
C THR A 106 -12.25 -4.41 -18.29
N LEU A 107 -12.22 -5.74 -18.28
CA LEU A 107 -11.49 -6.55 -17.30
C LEU A 107 -10.27 -7.19 -17.95
N PHE A 108 -9.09 -6.99 -17.35
CA PHE A 108 -7.87 -7.66 -17.76
C PHE A 108 -7.50 -8.73 -16.74
N LEU A 109 -7.27 -9.95 -17.23
CA LEU A 109 -6.65 -11.04 -16.49
C LEU A 109 -5.24 -11.21 -17.02
N ILE A 110 -4.24 -11.01 -16.16
CA ILE A 110 -2.84 -10.98 -16.55
C ILE A 110 -2.10 -12.04 -15.72
N VAL A 111 -1.39 -12.93 -16.39
CA VAL A 111 -0.54 -13.95 -15.80
C VAL A 111 0.85 -13.87 -16.42
N HIS A 112 1.87 -13.68 -15.60
CA HIS A 112 3.26 -13.71 -16.03
C HIS A 112 3.77 -15.16 -16.08
N ALA A 113 4.24 -15.55 -17.27
CA ALA A 113 4.84 -16.84 -17.53
C ALA A 113 6.37 -16.72 -17.58
N ASP A 114 7.08 -17.71 -17.02
CA ASP A 114 8.53 -17.77 -17.09
C ASP A 114 8.94 -18.39 -18.43
N PRO A 115 9.63 -17.68 -19.32
CA PRO A 115 10.01 -18.20 -20.64
C PRO A 115 11.02 -19.34 -20.58
N GLN A 116 11.64 -19.60 -19.43
CA GLN A 116 12.55 -20.72 -19.22
C GLN A 116 11.80 -22.05 -18.91
N ASP A 117 10.54 -21.96 -18.49
CA ASP A 117 9.69 -23.14 -18.26
C ASP A 117 9.04 -23.58 -19.58
N GLN A 118 9.32 -24.82 -20.02
CA GLN A 118 8.80 -25.36 -21.28
C GLN A 118 7.26 -25.40 -21.33
N ASP A 119 6.61 -25.54 -20.17
CA ASP A 119 5.16 -25.59 -20.03
C ASP A 119 4.54 -24.25 -19.65
N ALA A 120 5.33 -23.16 -19.62
CA ALA A 120 4.92 -21.85 -19.11
C ALA A 120 3.61 -21.35 -19.73
N TYR A 121 3.46 -21.49 -21.06
CA TYR A 121 2.26 -21.05 -21.76
C TYR A 121 1.02 -21.85 -21.33
N THR A 122 1.13 -23.17 -21.29
CA THR A 122 0.01 -24.05 -20.89
C THR A 122 -0.40 -23.81 -19.44
N LYS A 123 0.57 -23.63 -18.54
CA LYS A 123 0.32 -23.30 -17.14
C LYS A 123 -0.38 -21.95 -17.00
N ALA A 124 0.09 -20.94 -17.71
CA ALA A 124 -0.51 -19.61 -17.70
C ALA A 124 -1.95 -19.63 -18.26
N GLN A 125 -2.20 -20.36 -19.36
CA GLN A 125 -3.54 -20.52 -19.90
C GLN A 125 -4.49 -21.21 -18.91
N THR A 126 -4.05 -22.29 -18.29
CA THR A 126 -4.82 -22.97 -17.24
C THR A 126 -5.16 -22.04 -16.08
N GLN A 127 -4.21 -21.19 -15.68
CA GLN A 127 -4.43 -20.22 -14.60
C GLN A 127 -5.43 -19.12 -15.01
N LEU A 128 -5.38 -18.65 -16.26
CA LEU A 128 -6.36 -17.70 -16.79
C LEU A 128 -7.77 -18.29 -16.79
N ASP A 129 -7.93 -19.54 -17.25
CA ASP A 129 -9.21 -20.24 -17.25
C ASP A 129 -9.78 -20.42 -15.84
N GLN A 130 -8.92 -20.70 -14.85
CA GLN A 130 -9.29 -20.78 -13.43
C GLN A 130 -9.75 -19.44 -12.87
N LEU A 131 -9.07 -18.33 -13.22
CA LEU A 131 -9.46 -16.99 -12.80
C LEU A 131 -10.81 -16.59 -13.40
N GLU A 132 -11.03 -16.87 -14.67
CA GLU A 132 -12.32 -16.62 -15.34
C GLU A 132 -13.46 -17.40 -14.65
N ALA A 133 -13.24 -18.69 -14.39
CA ALA A 133 -14.20 -19.53 -13.68
C ALA A 133 -14.48 -19.03 -12.26
N LEU A 134 -13.46 -18.53 -11.56
CA LEU A 134 -13.61 -17.95 -10.22
C LEU A 134 -14.45 -16.66 -10.25
N LEU A 135 -14.20 -15.79 -11.21
CA LEU A 135 -14.93 -14.52 -11.37
C LEU A 135 -16.41 -14.73 -11.77
N ALA A 136 -16.72 -15.83 -12.44
CA ALA A 136 -18.09 -16.20 -12.79
C ALA A 136 -18.91 -16.72 -11.61
N GLN A 137 -18.27 -17.03 -10.46
CA GLN A 137 -18.98 -17.54 -9.29
C GLN A 137 -19.75 -16.42 -8.57
N PRO A 138 -20.97 -16.72 -8.08
CA PRO A 138 -21.72 -15.75 -7.30
C PRO A 138 -21.03 -15.47 -5.97
N VAL A 139 -20.89 -14.18 -5.64
CA VAL A 139 -20.35 -13.76 -4.33
C VAL A 139 -21.46 -13.70 -3.31
N ILE A 140 -21.45 -14.60 -2.32
CA ILE A 140 -22.36 -14.56 -1.19
C ILE A 140 -21.75 -13.68 -0.11
N LEU A 141 -22.25 -12.45 0.02
CA LEU A 141 -21.84 -11.55 1.08
C LEU A 141 -22.65 -11.86 2.35
N GLN A 142 -21.99 -12.49 3.32
CA GLN A 142 -22.57 -12.64 4.66
C GLN A 142 -22.10 -11.48 5.53
N ALA A 143 -22.99 -10.55 5.83
CA ALA A 143 -22.71 -9.55 6.86
C ALA A 143 -22.81 -10.23 8.23
N LYS A 144 -21.70 -10.37 8.93
CA LYS A 144 -21.71 -10.78 10.33
C LYS A 144 -22.00 -9.55 11.18
N PRO A 145 -22.98 -9.60 12.10
CA PRO A 145 -23.13 -8.55 13.10
C PRO A 145 -21.82 -8.47 13.92
N HIS A 146 -21.32 -7.30 14.13
CA HIS A 146 -20.15 -7.06 14.97
C HIS A 146 -20.47 -6.01 16.03
N THR A 147 -19.79 -6.09 17.15
CA THR A 147 -19.91 -5.10 18.21
C THR A 147 -19.22 -3.81 17.78
N PRO A 148 -19.86 -2.63 17.92
CA PRO A 148 -19.20 -1.37 17.62
C PRO A 148 -17.89 -1.24 18.42
N PRO A 149 -16.75 -0.97 17.75
CA PRO A 149 -15.47 -0.88 18.43
C PRO A 149 -15.41 0.32 19.37
N LYS A 150 -14.78 0.14 20.52
CA LYS A 150 -14.45 1.24 21.44
C LYS A 150 -12.99 1.61 21.23
N PHE A 151 -12.77 2.79 20.68
CA PHE A 151 -11.43 3.28 20.41
C PHE A 151 -10.78 3.91 21.63
N GLU A 152 -9.57 3.51 21.93
CA GLU A 152 -8.71 4.07 22.96
C GLU A 152 -7.51 4.77 22.31
N SER A 153 -7.24 6.02 22.72
CA SER A 153 -6.07 6.76 22.26
C SER A 153 -4.84 6.32 23.02
N LEU A 154 -3.80 5.86 22.32
CA LEU A 154 -2.53 5.50 22.94
C LEU A 154 -1.69 6.73 23.34
N THR A 155 -1.93 7.86 22.72
CA THR A 155 -1.22 9.12 23.02
C THR A 155 -1.91 9.91 24.12
N GLY A 156 -3.24 9.89 24.15
CA GLY A 156 -4.07 10.78 24.95
C GLY A 156 -4.23 12.17 24.33
N LYS A 157 -5.36 12.82 24.65
CA LYS A 157 -5.74 14.10 24.05
C LYS A 157 -4.74 15.22 24.38
N GLU A 158 -4.37 15.38 25.63
CA GLU A 158 -3.49 16.45 26.09
C GLU A 158 -2.13 16.38 25.42
N LYS A 159 -1.46 15.22 25.48
CA LYS A 159 -0.16 15.02 24.86
C LYS A 159 -0.20 15.22 23.35
N PHE A 160 -1.29 14.84 22.69
CA PHE A 160 -1.45 15.08 21.25
C PHE A 160 -1.56 16.58 20.94
N LEU A 161 -2.31 17.36 21.73
CA LEU A 161 -2.42 18.80 21.58
C LEU A 161 -1.10 19.52 21.84
N ASP A 162 -0.35 19.11 22.87
CA ASP A 162 0.99 19.64 23.17
C ASP A 162 1.97 19.38 22.01
N SER A 163 1.87 18.20 21.38
CA SER A 163 2.67 17.86 20.20
C SER A 163 2.38 18.80 19.02
N ILE A 164 1.11 19.21 18.84
CA ILE A 164 0.74 20.19 17.79
C ILE A 164 1.39 21.55 18.05
N GLU A 165 1.39 22.04 19.29
CA GLU A 165 2.05 23.32 19.60
C GLU A 165 3.57 23.23 19.36
N THR A 166 4.21 22.13 19.76
CA THR A 166 5.63 21.88 19.46
C THR A 166 5.92 21.91 17.95
N VAL A 167 5.07 21.26 17.14
CA VAL A 167 5.19 21.29 15.68
C VAL A 167 5.04 22.69 15.11
N LYS A 168 4.12 23.50 15.64
CA LYS A 168 3.97 24.91 15.23
C LYS A 168 5.23 25.73 15.54
N ASP A 169 5.92 25.43 16.63
CA ASP A 169 7.18 26.10 16.97
C ASP A 169 8.29 25.70 15.98
N TYR A 170 8.41 24.44 15.56
CA TYR A 170 9.32 24.03 14.49
C TYR A 170 9.03 24.74 13.16
N ILE A 171 7.76 24.92 12.80
CA ILE A 171 7.37 25.66 11.60
C ILE A 171 7.79 27.13 11.72
N ARG A 172 7.55 27.77 12.87
CA ARG A 172 7.95 29.18 13.12
C ARG A 172 9.46 29.35 13.10
N ALA A 173 10.21 28.37 13.59
CA ALA A 173 11.67 28.37 13.56
C ALA A 173 12.25 28.13 12.16
N GLY A 174 11.45 27.65 11.22
CA GLY A 174 11.91 27.32 9.86
C GLY A 174 12.53 25.94 9.74
N ASP A 175 12.41 25.09 10.77
CA ASP A 175 12.93 23.73 10.76
C ASP A 175 12.17 22.82 9.79
N VAL A 176 10.87 23.07 9.63
CA VAL A 176 9.96 22.35 8.74
C VAL A 176 8.92 23.28 8.13
N MET A 177 8.43 22.93 6.95
CA MET A 177 7.31 23.68 6.31
C MET A 177 5.95 23.07 6.66
N GLN A 178 5.90 21.76 6.81
CA GLN A 178 4.68 21.00 7.07
C GLN A 178 5.02 19.76 7.90
N VAL A 179 4.15 19.41 8.83
CA VAL A 179 4.20 18.14 9.59
C VAL A 179 2.80 17.59 9.72
N VAL A 180 2.66 16.28 9.52
CA VAL A 180 1.43 15.54 9.79
C VAL A 180 1.63 14.70 11.05
N PRO A 181 1.15 15.16 12.24
CA PRO A 181 1.26 14.38 13.46
C PRO A 181 0.33 13.15 13.41
N GLY A 182 0.89 11.98 13.70
CA GLY A 182 0.13 10.74 13.76
C GLY A 182 -0.65 10.62 15.07
N HIS A 183 -1.90 10.17 14.98
CA HIS A 183 -2.71 9.82 16.14
C HIS A 183 -3.10 8.34 16.09
N ARG A 184 -2.56 7.56 17.02
CA ARG A 184 -2.82 6.13 17.09
C ARG A 184 -3.93 5.82 18.07
N MET A 185 -4.96 5.16 17.59
CA MET A 185 -6.05 4.60 18.38
C MET A 185 -6.07 3.08 18.25
N VAL A 186 -6.50 2.40 19.28
CA VAL A 186 -6.64 0.94 19.31
C VAL A 186 -8.06 0.55 19.71
N SER A 187 -8.49 -0.59 19.22
CA SER A 187 -9.77 -1.18 19.59
C SER A 187 -9.72 -2.68 19.31
N ASP A 188 -10.46 -3.45 20.08
CA ASP A 188 -10.80 -4.82 19.70
C ASP A 188 -11.67 -4.79 18.44
N PHE A 189 -11.42 -5.73 17.54
CA PHE A 189 -12.14 -5.84 16.28
C PHE A 189 -12.36 -7.32 15.93
N ASP A 190 -13.62 -7.70 15.80
CA ASP A 190 -14.07 -9.08 15.49
C ASP A 190 -14.63 -9.21 14.06
N GLY A 191 -14.53 -8.14 13.26
CA GLY A 191 -15.01 -8.09 11.89
C GLY A 191 -13.99 -8.54 10.85
N GLU A 192 -14.36 -8.40 9.59
CA GLU A 192 -13.50 -8.72 8.44
C GLU A 192 -12.89 -7.45 7.86
N ALA A 193 -11.60 -7.48 7.54
CA ALA A 193 -10.87 -6.34 6.96
C ALA A 193 -11.49 -5.84 5.64
N LEU A 194 -12.03 -6.76 4.82
CA LEU A 194 -12.73 -6.40 3.59
C LEU A 194 -13.99 -5.54 3.86
N GLN A 195 -14.69 -5.79 4.98
CA GLN A 195 -15.85 -4.97 5.37
C GLN A 195 -15.42 -3.56 5.77
N VAL A 196 -14.27 -3.43 6.47
CA VAL A 196 -13.67 -2.13 6.80
C VAL A 196 -13.30 -1.37 5.51
N TYR A 197 -12.64 -2.05 4.56
CA TYR A 197 -12.31 -1.46 3.26
C TYR A 197 -13.56 -0.96 2.51
N ARG A 198 -14.61 -1.77 2.48
CA ARG A 198 -15.87 -1.41 1.81
C ARG A 198 -16.58 -0.24 2.47
N ALA A 199 -16.60 -0.20 3.80
CA ALA A 199 -17.14 0.93 4.56
C ALA A 199 -16.34 2.21 4.30
N LEU A 200 -15.00 2.11 4.35
CA LEU A 200 -14.10 3.22 4.10
C LEU A 200 -14.26 3.76 2.67
N ARG A 201 -14.38 2.88 1.68
CA ARG A 201 -14.65 3.26 0.28
C ARG A 201 -15.94 4.05 0.12
N HIS A 202 -16.95 3.75 0.93
CA HIS A 202 -18.23 4.47 0.90
C HIS A 202 -18.18 5.80 1.65
N LEU A 203 -17.55 5.81 2.82
CA LEU A 203 -17.50 6.98 3.71
C LEU A 203 -16.50 8.04 3.26
N ASN A 204 -15.35 7.61 2.77
CA ASN A 204 -14.25 8.47 2.36
C ASN A 204 -13.61 7.97 1.06
N PRO A 205 -14.31 8.07 -0.08
CA PRO A 205 -13.79 7.66 -1.37
C PRO A 205 -12.56 8.50 -1.74
N SER A 206 -11.41 7.85 -1.78
CA SER A 206 -10.13 8.46 -2.06
C SER A 206 -9.50 7.82 -3.29
N PRO A 207 -8.67 8.53 -4.06
CA PRO A 207 -8.02 7.98 -5.25
C PRO A 207 -7.16 6.74 -4.98
N TYR A 208 -6.60 6.64 -3.77
CA TYR A 208 -5.66 5.59 -3.38
C TYR A 208 -6.19 4.78 -2.20
N LEU A 209 -7.28 4.08 -2.43
CA LEU A 209 -7.81 3.08 -1.50
C LEU A 209 -7.05 1.78 -1.66
N PHE A 210 -6.66 1.15 -0.57
CA PHE A 210 -5.96 -0.12 -0.61
C PHE A 210 -6.37 -1.07 0.53
N LEU A 211 -6.24 -2.35 0.27
CA LEU A 211 -6.33 -3.44 1.23
C LEU A 211 -5.14 -4.36 0.96
N VAL A 212 -4.17 -4.38 1.86
CA VAL A 212 -3.05 -5.32 1.84
C VAL A 212 -3.34 -6.43 2.84
N GLN A 213 -3.18 -7.67 2.40
CA GLN A 213 -3.32 -8.86 3.24
C GLN A 213 -2.02 -9.63 3.23
N GLY A 214 -1.54 -9.96 4.41
CA GLY A 214 -0.32 -10.75 4.57
C GLY A 214 -0.40 -11.64 5.80
N GLN A 215 0.68 -12.35 6.04
CA GLN A 215 0.87 -13.15 7.25
C GLN A 215 2.15 -12.71 7.93
N THR A 216 2.17 -12.72 9.25
CA THR A 216 3.38 -12.47 10.03
C THR A 216 4.36 -13.63 9.84
N LEU A 217 5.66 -13.34 9.92
CA LEU A 217 6.69 -14.35 9.65
C LEU A 217 6.73 -15.46 10.72
N HIS A 218 6.58 -15.09 12.00
CA HIS A 218 6.85 -16.02 13.11
C HIS A 218 5.69 -16.96 13.43
N ASP A 219 4.49 -16.46 13.48
CA ASP A 219 3.31 -17.20 13.92
C ASP A 219 2.25 -17.37 12.82
N GLN A 220 2.58 -16.94 11.59
CA GLN A 220 1.72 -17.03 10.41
C GLN A 220 0.33 -16.42 10.63
N LYS A 221 0.21 -15.49 11.58
CA LYS A 221 -1.04 -14.80 11.82
C LYS A 221 -1.35 -13.84 10.67
N PRO A 222 -2.59 -13.81 10.20
CA PRO A 222 -2.98 -12.84 9.20
C PRO A 222 -2.90 -11.41 9.74
N PHE A 223 -2.38 -10.51 8.93
CA PHE A 223 -2.52 -9.07 9.15
C PHE A 223 -3.15 -8.41 7.92
N HIS A 224 -3.79 -7.28 8.16
CA HIS A 224 -4.43 -6.50 7.12
C HIS A 224 -4.08 -5.02 7.31
N ILE A 225 -3.76 -4.35 6.21
CA ILE A 225 -3.60 -2.90 6.18
C ILE A 225 -4.67 -2.35 5.25
N VAL A 226 -5.59 -1.57 5.81
CA VAL A 226 -6.67 -0.92 5.07
C VAL A 226 -6.45 0.58 5.11
N GLY A 227 -6.43 1.22 3.96
CA GLY A 227 -6.19 2.65 3.91
C GLY A 227 -6.99 3.38 2.83
N SER A 228 -7.17 4.68 3.08
CA SER A 228 -7.76 5.63 2.15
C SER A 228 -6.86 6.85 2.10
N SER A 229 -6.00 6.94 1.08
CA SER A 229 -5.04 8.02 0.91
C SER A 229 -5.49 8.99 -0.18
N PRO A 230 -5.49 10.31 0.07
CA PRO A 230 -5.87 11.30 -0.92
C PRO A 230 -4.73 11.64 -1.90
N GLU A 231 -3.51 11.29 -1.57
CA GLU A 231 -2.30 11.84 -2.21
C GLU A 231 -1.26 10.75 -2.48
N ILE A 232 -0.60 10.83 -3.63
CA ILE A 232 0.58 10.02 -3.94
C ILE A 232 1.82 10.62 -3.27
N LEU A 233 2.71 9.78 -2.77
CA LEU A 233 4.03 10.23 -2.34
C LEU A 233 4.87 10.63 -3.56
N SER A 234 5.01 9.70 -4.50
CA SER A 234 5.62 9.91 -5.80
C SER A 234 5.21 8.80 -6.78
N ARG A 235 5.26 9.09 -8.07
CA ARG A 235 5.07 8.13 -9.15
C ARG A 235 6.18 8.28 -10.18
N LEU A 236 6.77 7.17 -10.57
CA LEU A 236 7.77 7.12 -11.63
C LEU A 236 7.21 6.28 -12.80
N GLU A 237 6.99 6.92 -13.93
CA GLU A 237 6.53 6.27 -15.16
C GLU A 237 7.34 6.78 -16.36
N ASN A 238 7.86 5.89 -17.18
CA ASN A 238 8.63 6.23 -18.39
C ASN A 238 9.79 7.21 -18.13
N GLY A 239 10.47 7.08 -16.98
CA GLY A 239 11.56 7.96 -16.56
C GLY A 239 11.11 9.33 -16.03
N ILE A 240 9.82 9.59 -15.92
CA ILE A 240 9.25 10.84 -15.39
C ILE A 240 8.77 10.61 -13.96
N ALA A 241 9.37 11.33 -13.01
CA ALA A 241 8.89 11.37 -11.61
C ALA A 241 7.81 12.44 -11.48
N THR A 242 6.66 12.03 -10.94
CA THR A 242 5.50 12.90 -10.72
C THR A 242 5.21 12.96 -9.23
N VAL A 243 5.04 14.18 -8.70
CA VAL A 243 4.49 14.46 -7.38
C VAL A 243 3.25 15.35 -7.56
N ARG A 244 2.29 15.20 -6.66
CA ARG A 244 1.05 15.99 -6.69
C ARG A 244 0.70 16.44 -5.27
N PRO A 245 1.46 17.40 -4.72
CA PRO A 245 1.25 17.86 -3.35
C PRO A 245 -0.08 18.61 -3.22
N LEU A 246 -0.79 18.34 -2.12
CA LEU A 246 -1.97 19.10 -1.71
C LEU A 246 -1.52 20.16 -0.72
N ALA A 247 -1.78 21.43 -1.02
CA ALA A 247 -1.37 22.55 -0.18
C ALA A 247 -2.56 23.21 0.55
N GLY A 248 -3.41 23.92 -0.17
CA GLY A 248 -4.56 24.62 0.39
C GLY A 248 -5.87 23.85 0.21
N THR A 249 -6.88 24.22 0.98
CA THR A 249 -8.23 23.65 0.87
C THR A 249 -9.27 24.76 1.04
N ARG A 250 -10.33 24.70 0.26
CA ARG A 250 -11.53 25.53 0.42
C ARG A 250 -12.77 24.63 0.44
N PRO A 251 -13.82 25.00 1.16
CA PRO A 251 -15.10 24.31 1.05
C PRO A 251 -15.68 24.47 -0.36
N ARG A 252 -16.55 23.56 -0.77
CA ARG A 252 -17.31 23.73 -2.02
C ARG A 252 -18.36 24.83 -1.84
N GLY A 253 -18.54 25.64 -2.87
CA GLY A 253 -19.57 26.67 -2.89
C GLY A 253 -20.98 26.06 -2.95
N LYS A 254 -21.96 26.74 -2.36
CA LYS A 254 -23.37 26.36 -2.43
C LYS A 254 -23.99 26.70 -3.78
N THR A 255 -23.44 27.68 -4.48
CA THR A 255 -23.80 28.07 -5.85
C THR A 255 -22.55 27.97 -6.73
N LYS A 256 -22.76 27.98 -8.06
CA LYS A 256 -21.66 27.96 -9.02
C LYS A 256 -20.75 29.18 -8.91
N GLU A 257 -21.36 30.34 -8.66
CA GLU A 257 -20.66 31.63 -8.51
C GLU A 257 -19.78 31.62 -7.24
N GLU A 258 -20.31 31.13 -6.12
CA GLU A 258 -19.58 30.97 -4.88
C GLU A 258 -18.43 29.97 -5.03
N ASP A 259 -18.65 28.84 -5.71
CA ASP A 259 -17.62 27.81 -5.95
C ASP A 259 -16.45 28.37 -6.80
N LEU A 260 -16.75 29.15 -7.85
CA LEU A 260 -15.73 29.81 -8.66
C LEU A 260 -14.98 30.91 -7.87
N ALA A 261 -15.63 31.61 -6.96
CA ALA A 261 -14.98 32.57 -6.10
C ALA A 261 -14.00 31.92 -5.11
N LEU A 262 -14.39 30.78 -4.52
CA LEU A 262 -13.55 29.99 -3.63
C LEU A 262 -12.37 29.32 -4.38
N GLU A 263 -12.58 28.87 -5.62
CA GLU A 263 -11.50 28.39 -6.49
C GLU A 263 -10.48 29.50 -6.76
N LYS A 264 -10.93 30.69 -7.10
CA LYS A 264 -10.05 31.83 -7.35
C LYS A 264 -9.27 32.24 -6.08
N ASP A 265 -9.92 32.22 -4.91
CA ASP A 265 -9.25 32.49 -3.63
C ASP A 265 -8.21 31.40 -3.29
N LEU A 266 -8.48 30.14 -3.63
CA LEU A 266 -7.52 29.04 -3.43
C LEU A 266 -6.26 29.20 -4.29
N LEU A 267 -6.37 29.81 -5.48
CA LEU A 267 -5.27 29.96 -6.44
C LEU A 267 -4.51 31.30 -6.27
N SER A 268 -4.96 32.18 -5.38
CA SER A 268 -4.32 33.47 -5.10
C SER A 268 -3.26 33.34 -4.00
#